data_db7835d7e75846c25c80ad7cc8a7f422
#
_entry.id   db7835d7e75846c25c80ad7cc8a7f422
#
_cell.length_a   1.000
_cell.length_b   1.000
_cell.length_c   1.000
_cell.angle_alpha   90.00
_cell.angle_beta   90.00
_cell.angle_gamma   90.00
#
_symmetry.space_group_name_H-M   'P 1'
#
loop_
_entity.id
_entity.type
_entity.pdbx_description
1 polymer ?
#
loop_
_entity_poly.entity_id
_entity_poly.type
_entity_poly.pdbx_seq_one_letter_code
_entity_poly.pdbx_strand_id
1 'polypeptide(L)'
;CVFGFGYRFFLVSGDSMNPSKSNLDLVLVKKLSYDFENPRRGDVIVFYDYLENDFLIKRVIAVSGDTVEIIDGDIFINNKLYVDDFSGNRIGDGIDYYLTVKPETVEEGFVWVIGDNRNESWFGMIPTYDIIGLLYE
;
A
#
# COMPACT_ATOMS: atom_id res chain seq x y z
N CYS A 1 -16.61 -8.97 -12.52
CA CYS A 1 -16.97 -7.55 -12.48
C CYS A 1 -18.46 -7.40 -12.36
N VAL A 2 -18.91 -6.74 -11.33
CA VAL A 2 -20.33 -6.67 -11.01
C VAL A 2 -21.10 -5.84 -12.02
N PHE A 3 -20.56 -4.74 -12.51
CA PHE A 3 -21.34 -3.81 -13.33
C PHE A 3 -20.72 -3.49 -14.67
N GLY A 4 -19.66 -4.15 -15.07
CA GLY A 4 -19.05 -3.94 -16.37
C GLY A 4 -18.41 -2.57 -16.62
N PHE A 5 -18.53 -1.64 -15.70
CA PHE A 5 -18.11 -0.25 -15.90
C PHE A 5 -16.92 0.17 -15.08
N GLY A 6 -16.04 -0.75 -14.78
CA GLY A 6 -14.80 -0.42 -14.14
C GLY A 6 -14.84 -0.44 -12.61
N TYR A 7 -15.83 -1.07 -12.02
CA TYR A 7 -15.90 -1.28 -10.57
C TYR A 7 -15.97 -2.76 -10.24
N ARG A 8 -15.38 -3.13 -9.12
CA ARG A 8 -15.41 -4.49 -8.63
C ARG A 8 -15.37 -4.51 -7.11
N PHE A 9 -16.12 -5.43 -6.50
CA PHE A 9 -16.05 -5.67 -5.06
C PHE A 9 -14.96 -6.68 -4.73
N PHE A 10 -14.24 -6.40 -3.65
CA PHE A 10 -13.29 -7.33 -3.05
C PHE A 10 -13.60 -7.50 -1.57
N LEU A 11 -13.33 -8.69 -1.08
CA LEU A 11 -13.40 -8.98 0.34
C LEU A 11 -11.98 -8.92 0.92
N VAL A 12 -11.79 -8.11 1.96
CA VAL A 12 -10.50 -8.00 2.62
C VAL A 12 -10.20 -9.28 3.37
N SER A 13 -9.00 -9.82 3.16
CA SER A 13 -8.52 -11.00 3.87
C SER A 13 -7.28 -10.62 4.68
N GLY A 14 -7.32 -10.92 5.97
CA GLY A 14 -6.21 -10.64 6.88
C GLY A 14 -6.28 -9.26 7.52
N ASP A 15 -5.25 -8.94 8.29
CA ASP A 15 -5.24 -7.78 9.18
C ASP A 15 -4.23 -6.69 8.79
N SER A 16 -3.60 -6.81 7.63
CA SER A 16 -2.53 -5.88 7.22
C SER A 16 -2.99 -4.44 7.03
N MET A 17 -4.29 -4.21 6.86
CA MET A 17 -4.87 -2.88 6.69
C MET A 17 -5.57 -2.35 7.93
N ASN A 18 -5.55 -3.06 9.05
CA ASN A 18 -6.05 -2.51 10.31
C ASN A 18 -5.26 -1.25 10.69
N PRO A 19 -5.90 -0.22 11.24
CA PRO A 19 -7.31 -0.15 11.61
C PRO A 19 -8.24 0.31 10.49
N SER A 20 -7.71 0.71 9.32
CA SER A 20 -8.51 1.30 8.25
C SER A 20 -9.52 0.32 7.64
N LYS A 21 -9.06 -0.89 7.39
CA LYS A 21 -9.88 -1.98 6.86
C LYS A 21 -9.61 -3.24 7.67
N SER A 22 -10.64 -3.96 7.97
CA SER A 22 -10.57 -5.18 8.77
C SER A 22 -10.83 -6.41 7.92
N ASN A 23 -10.41 -7.55 8.43
CA ASN A 23 -10.70 -8.84 7.81
C ASN A 23 -12.21 -8.98 7.56
N LEU A 24 -12.58 -9.44 6.37
CA LEU A 24 -13.94 -9.62 5.89
C LEU A 24 -14.69 -8.31 5.54
N ASP A 25 -14.04 -7.16 5.59
CA ASP A 25 -14.65 -5.95 5.04
C ASP A 25 -14.85 -6.09 3.53
N LEU A 26 -15.99 -5.64 3.06
CA LEU A 26 -16.28 -5.56 1.63
C LEU A 26 -15.87 -4.18 1.13
N VAL A 27 -15.02 -4.13 0.13
CA VAL A 27 -14.53 -2.88 -0.45
C VAL A 27 -14.88 -2.79 -1.93
N LEU A 28 -15.20 -1.59 -2.38
CA LEU A 28 -15.44 -1.30 -3.78
C LEU A 28 -14.16 -0.73 -4.39
N VAL A 29 -13.72 -1.34 -5.47
CA VAL A 29 -12.49 -0.97 -6.16
C VAL A 29 -12.84 -0.44 -7.53
N LYS A 30 -12.38 0.78 -7.83
CA LYS A 30 -12.46 1.34 -9.17
C LYS A 30 -11.31 0.80 -9.98
N LYS A 31 -11.63 0.07 -11.03
CA LYS A 31 -10.62 -0.46 -11.95
C LYS A 31 -9.91 0.68 -12.66
N LEU A 32 -8.62 0.48 -12.90
CA LEU A 32 -7.83 1.42 -13.67
C LEU A 32 -8.02 1.18 -15.17
N SER A 33 -8.07 2.28 -15.92
CA SER A 33 -8.09 2.26 -17.38
C SER A 33 -6.79 2.84 -17.93
N TYR A 34 -6.57 2.73 -19.22
CA TYR A 34 -5.37 3.26 -19.87
C TYR A 34 -5.23 4.78 -19.75
N ASP A 35 -6.32 5.49 -19.55
CA ASP A 35 -6.34 6.95 -19.47
C ASP A 35 -6.36 7.45 -18.04
N PHE A 36 -6.09 6.60 -17.09
CA PHE A 36 -6.23 6.97 -15.71
C PHE A 36 -4.94 7.59 -15.16
N GLU A 37 -5.11 8.40 -14.13
CA GLU A 37 -3.99 9.01 -13.43
C GLU A 37 -3.24 7.97 -12.59
N ASN A 38 -1.92 8.16 -12.46
CA ASN A 38 -1.11 7.33 -11.60
C ASN A 38 -1.58 7.41 -10.15
N PRO A 39 -1.40 6.34 -9.37
CA PRO A 39 -1.68 6.39 -7.95
C PRO A 39 -0.91 7.49 -7.26
N ARG A 40 -1.52 8.08 -6.24
CA ARG A 40 -0.95 9.14 -5.43
C ARG A 40 -0.64 8.63 -4.04
N ARG A 41 0.22 9.34 -3.32
CA ARG A 41 0.42 9.06 -1.91
C ARG A 41 -0.92 9.09 -1.16
N GLY A 42 -1.14 8.08 -0.32
CA GLY A 42 -2.39 7.93 0.43
C GLY A 42 -3.44 7.05 -0.22
N ASP A 43 -3.34 6.77 -1.51
CA ASP A 43 -4.28 5.88 -2.17
C ASP A 43 -4.15 4.46 -1.65
N VAL A 44 -5.29 3.80 -1.49
CA VAL A 44 -5.35 2.37 -1.22
C VAL A 44 -5.56 1.66 -2.55
N ILE A 45 -4.69 0.71 -2.84
CA ILE A 45 -4.73 -0.02 -4.11
C ILE A 45 -4.93 -1.50 -3.92
N VAL A 46 -5.50 -2.13 -4.92
CA VAL A 46 -5.53 -3.59 -5.06
C VAL A 46 -4.64 -3.96 -6.23
N PHE A 47 -3.75 -4.88 -6.01
CA PHE A 47 -2.83 -5.38 -7.03
C PHE A 47 -2.69 -6.89 -6.94
N TYR A 48 -2.23 -7.50 -8.02
CA TYR A 48 -1.97 -8.93 -8.05
C TYR A 48 -0.53 -9.21 -7.67
N ASP A 49 -0.34 -10.05 -6.67
CA ASP A 49 0.98 -10.51 -6.24
C ASP A 49 1.24 -11.92 -6.78
N TYR A 50 2.22 -12.01 -7.66
CA TYR A 50 2.56 -13.28 -8.30
C TYR A 50 3.26 -14.27 -7.37
N LEU A 51 3.88 -13.79 -6.29
CA LEU A 51 4.51 -14.65 -5.30
C LEU A 51 3.47 -15.33 -4.41
N GLU A 52 2.50 -14.57 -3.95
CA GLU A 52 1.38 -15.10 -3.15
C GLU A 52 0.29 -15.71 -4.02
N ASN A 53 0.32 -15.44 -5.32
CA ASN A 53 -0.69 -15.85 -6.28
C ASN A 53 -2.09 -15.42 -5.85
N ASP A 54 -2.21 -14.16 -5.44
CA ASP A 54 -3.44 -13.60 -4.90
C ASP A 54 -3.47 -12.08 -5.09
N PHE A 55 -4.64 -11.50 -4.89
CA PHE A 55 -4.79 -10.05 -4.84
C PHE A 55 -4.45 -9.54 -3.44
N LEU A 56 -3.68 -8.46 -3.39
CA LEU A 56 -3.34 -7.81 -2.14
C LEU A 56 -3.88 -6.38 -2.13
N ILE A 57 -4.16 -5.89 -0.94
CA ILE A 57 -4.59 -4.52 -0.68
C ILE A 57 -3.54 -3.84 0.19
N LYS A 58 -3.05 -2.68 -0.25
CA LYS A 58 -2.02 -1.90 0.45
C LYS A 58 -2.23 -0.41 0.20
N ARG A 59 -1.57 0.41 1.01
CA ARG A 59 -1.58 1.86 0.84
C ARG A 59 -0.31 2.32 0.14
N VAL A 60 -0.47 3.23 -0.83
CA VAL A 60 0.64 3.90 -1.49
C VAL A 60 1.20 4.98 -0.55
N ILE A 61 2.48 4.88 -0.23
CA ILE A 61 3.17 5.83 0.64
C ILE A 61 4.08 6.73 -0.18
N ALA A 62 4.67 6.19 -1.24
CA ALA A 62 5.58 6.95 -2.07
C ALA A 62 5.39 6.59 -3.55
N VAL A 63 5.70 7.55 -4.40
CA VAL A 63 5.55 7.44 -5.84
C VAL A 63 6.90 7.68 -6.53
N SER A 64 6.95 7.47 -7.85
CA SER A 64 8.16 7.63 -8.65
C SER A 64 8.91 8.92 -8.32
N GLY A 65 10.21 8.80 -8.09
CA GLY A 65 11.09 9.90 -7.73
C GLY A 65 11.24 10.15 -6.23
N ASP A 66 10.36 9.61 -5.41
CA ASP A 66 10.50 9.72 -3.95
C ASP A 66 11.59 8.77 -3.44
N THR A 67 12.29 9.19 -2.41
CA THR A 67 13.24 8.36 -1.69
C THR A 67 12.65 7.96 -0.35
N VAL A 68 12.57 6.66 -0.10
CA VAL A 68 11.99 6.08 1.11
C VAL A 68 13.09 5.42 1.93
N GLU A 69 13.13 5.70 3.22
CA GLU A 69 13.96 4.97 4.16
C GLU A 69 13.19 4.70 5.44
N ILE A 70 13.63 3.71 6.18
CA ILE A 70 13.04 3.35 7.47
C ILE A 70 14.15 3.42 8.50
N ILE A 71 13.94 4.19 9.56
CA ILE A 71 14.89 4.35 10.66
C ILE A 71 14.15 4.03 11.95
N ASP A 72 14.57 2.98 12.62
CA ASP A 72 13.96 2.54 13.88
C ASP A 72 12.42 2.44 13.81
N GLY A 73 11.92 1.88 12.72
CA GLY A 73 10.49 1.69 12.49
C GLY A 73 9.72 2.89 11.96
N ASP A 74 10.33 4.05 11.89
CA ASP A 74 9.73 5.25 11.31
C ASP A 74 10.05 5.38 9.83
N ILE A 75 9.07 5.76 9.04
CA ILE A 75 9.22 5.94 7.60
C ILE A 75 9.59 7.39 7.33
N PHE A 76 10.63 7.58 6.52
CA PHE A 76 11.05 8.90 6.03
C PHE A 76 10.91 8.92 4.52
N ILE A 77 10.27 9.96 4.00
CA ILE A 77 10.12 10.19 2.57
C ILE A 77 10.80 11.50 2.23
N ASN A 78 11.77 11.44 1.34
CA ASN A 78 12.58 12.60 0.95
C ASN A 78 13.17 13.31 2.18
N ASN A 79 13.70 12.51 3.11
CA ASN A 79 14.34 12.95 4.36
C ASN A 79 13.40 13.59 5.39
N LYS A 80 12.09 13.44 5.21
CA LYS A 80 11.10 13.95 6.18
C LYS A 80 10.34 12.78 6.79
N LEU A 81 10.11 12.85 8.09
CA LEU A 81 9.28 11.87 8.78
C LEU A 81 7.89 11.85 8.15
N TYR A 82 7.48 10.67 7.71
CA TYR A 82 6.14 10.46 7.20
C TYR A 82 5.18 10.15 8.34
N VAL A 83 4.14 10.95 8.45
CA VAL A 83 3.07 10.79 9.45
C VAL A 83 1.75 10.79 8.71
N ASP A 84 0.91 9.80 9.00
CA ASP A 84 -0.45 9.76 8.49
C ASP A 84 -1.44 9.39 9.59
N ASP A 85 -2.73 9.53 9.29
CA ASP A 85 -3.81 9.21 10.23
C ASP A 85 -4.30 7.76 10.08
N PHE A 86 -3.67 6.97 9.24
CA PHE A 86 -4.17 5.64 8.87
C PHE A 86 -3.54 4.53 9.69
N SER A 87 -2.27 4.66 10.05
CA SER A 87 -1.57 3.63 10.79
C SER A 87 -1.71 3.84 12.29
N GLY A 88 -1.80 2.75 13.01
CA GLY A 88 -1.85 2.77 14.47
C GLY A 88 -0.53 2.44 15.14
N ASN A 89 0.52 2.08 14.38
CA ASN A 89 1.77 1.57 14.95
C ASN A 89 2.97 1.85 14.04
N ARG A 90 4.15 1.67 14.61
CA ARG A 90 5.42 1.72 13.89
C ARG A 90 5.80 0.34 13.41
N ILE A 91 6.68 0.28 12.42
CA ILE A 91 7.25 -1.00 11.97
C ILE A 91 8.16 -1.52 13.07
N GLY A 92 7.77 -2.65 13.65
CA GLY A 92 8.51 -3.25 14.75
C GLY A 92 7.93 -3.00 16.14
N ASP A 93 6.82 -2.28 16.27
CA ASP A 93 6.15 -2.12 17.56
C ASP A 93 5.81 -3.49 18.16
N GLY A 94 6.18 -3.67 19.44
CA GLY A 94 5.89 -4.92 20.14
C GLY A 94 6.94 -6.00 19.99
N ILE A 95 8.04 -5.75 19.28
CA ILE A 95 9.20 -6.65 19.18
C ILE A 95 10.44 -5.97 19.77
N ASP A 96 11.49 -6.76 19.97
CA ASP A 96 12.69 -6.28 20.69
C ASP A 96 13.53 -5.25 19.94
N TYR A 97 13.28 -5.06 18.65
CA TYR A 97 14.01 -4.09 17.84
C TYR A 97 13.11 -3.51 16.76
N TYR A 98 13.42 -2.29 16.36
CA TYR A 98 12.76 -1.64 15.23
C TYR A 98 13.56 -1.82 13.96
N LEU A 99 12.85 -1.94 12.84
CA LEU A 99 13.46 -2.13 11.54
C LEU A 99 14.14 -0.84 11.05
N THR A 100 15.32 -0.98 10.48
CA THR A 100 16.01 0.08 9.74
C THR A 100 16.33 -0.42 8.34
N VAL A 101 15.96 0.35 7.32
CA VAL A 101 16.17 0.05 5.92
C VAL A 101 16.81 1.25 5.24
N LYS A 102 17.85 0.98 4.44
CA LYS A 102 18.58 2.03 3.71
C LYS A 102 17.68 2.77 2.75
N PRO A 103 17.99 4.04 2.43
CA PRO A 103 17.24 4.81 1.44
C PRO A 103 17.13 4.10 0.09
N GLU A 104 15.96 4.17 -0.49
CA GLU A 104 15.64 3.55 -1.77
C GLU A 104 14.76 4.52 -2.57
N THR A 105 15.18 4.84 -3.80
CA THR A 105 14.39 5.71 -4.66
C THR A 105 13.38 4.89 -5.46
N VAL A 106 12.14 5.34 -5.45
CA VAL A 106 11.07 4.70 -6.20
C VAL A 106 11.28 4.95 -7.68
N GLU A 107 11.46 3.88 -8.44
CA GLU A 107 11.70 3.94 -9.89
C GLU A 107 10.46 4.38 -10.65
N GLU A 108 10.68 4.91 -11.86
CA GLU A 108 9.60 5.21 -12.78
C GLU A 108 8.80 3.93 -13.08
N GLY A 109 7.48 4.02 -13.04
CA GLY A 109 6.60 2.89 -13.25
C GLY A 109 6.37 2.03 -12.00
N PHE A 110 6.83 2.51 -10.82
CA PHE A 110 6.66 1.83 -9.55
C PHE A 110 5.98 2.72 -8.52
N VAL A 111 5.43 2.09 -7.50
CA VAL A 111 4.99 2.76 -6.27
C VAL A 111 5.52 1.97 -5.08
N TRP A 112 5.70 2.64 -3.95
CA TRP A 112 6.09 2.02 -2.70
C TRP A 112 4.88 1.90 -1.79
N VAL A 113 4.61 0.70 -1.31
CA VAL A 113 3.39 0.37 -0.59
C VAL A 113 3.67 -0.30 0.75
N ILE A 114 2.73 -0.11 1.68
CA ILE A 114 2.72 -0.82 2.96
C ILE A 114 1.27 -0.88 3.47
N GLY A 115 0.94 -1.88 4.24
CA GLY A 115 -0.35 -1.94 4.92
C GLY A 115 -0.41 -0.98 6.11
N ASP A 116 -1.62 -0.57 6.46
CA ASP A 116 -1.83 0.37 7.57
C ASP A 116 -1.49 -0.27 8.92
N ASN A 117 -1.59 -1.58 9.02
CA ASN A 117 -1.07 -2.32 10.18
C ASN A 117 0.41 -2.62 9.96
N ARG A 118 1.27 -1.72 10.40
CA ARG A 118 2.71 -1.71 10.06
C ARG A 118 3.47 -2.95 10.51
N ASN A 119 3.03 -3.61 11.58
CA ASN A 119 3.63 -4.84 12.07
C ASN A 119 3.14 -6.09 11.37
N GLU A 120 1.98 -6.02 10.74
CA GLU A 120 1.30 -7.15 10.10
C GLU A 120 1.34 -7.05 8.58
N SER A 121 2.25 -6.26 8.04
CA SER A 121 2.31 -6.01 6.61
C SER A 121 3.74 -6.05 6.11
N TRP A 122 3.95 -6.69 4.97
CA TRP A 122 5.16 -6.44 4.21
C TRP A 122 5.05 -5.09 3.48
N PHE A 123 6.17 -4.60 3.02
CA PHE A 123 6.27 -3.36 2.27
C PHE A 123 7.26 -3.51 1.13
N GLY A 124 7.17 -2.62 0.17
CA GLY A 124 8.12 -2.58 -0.92
C GLY A 124 7.58 -1.89 -2.16
N MET A 125 8.38 -1.93 -3.21
CA MET A 125 7.98 -1.40 -4.51
C MET A 125 7.20 -2.43 -5.31
N ILE A 126 6.14 -1.97 -5.96
CA ILE A 126 5.41 -2.79 -6.93
C ILE A 126 5.28 -2.03 -8.25
N PRO A 127 5.28 -2.74 -9.38
CA PRO A 127 5.03 -2.11 -10.68
C PRO A 127 3.60 -1.58 -10.76
N THR A 128 3.42 -0.40 -11.31
CA THR A 128 2.08 0.16 -11.48
C THR A 128 1.20 -0.68 -12.40
N TYR A 129 1.80 -1.43 -13.33
CA TYR A 129 1.02 -2.29 -14.22
C TYR A 129 0.39 -3.50 -13.51
N ASP A 130 0.83 -3.83 -12.30
CA ASP A 130 0.20 -4.90 -11.50
C ASP A 130 -1.03 -4.39 -10.72
N ILE A 131 -1.27 -3.09 -10.70
CA ILE A 131 -2.40 -2.51 -9.99
C ILE A 131 -3.69 -2.78 -10.75
N ILE A 132 -4.65 -3.38 -10.06
CA ILE A 132 -5.97 -3.65 -10.61
C ILE A 132 -6.85 -2.41 -10.48
N GLY A 133 -6.78 -1.73 -9.38
CA GLY A 133 -7.61 -0.56 -9.15
C GLY A 133 -7.33 0.16 -7.85
N LEU A 134 -8.02 1.28 -7.68
CA LEU A 134 -7.98 2.11 -6.47
C LEU A 134 -9.24 1.84 -5.64
N LEU A 135 -9.09 1.87 -4.33
CA LEU A 135 -10.23 1.80 -3.43
C LEU A 135 -11.10 3.03 -3.64
N TYR A 136 -12.38 2.79 -3.88
CA TYR A 136 -13.37 3.86 -4.00
C TYR A 136 -13.90 4.21 -2.61
N GLU A 137 -13.74 5.47 -2.26
CA GLU A 137 -14.18 5.99 -0.96
C GLU A 137 -15.03 7.25 -1.12
#